data_b9aa9f750918753c187f1b8aa638ae57
#
_entry.id   b9aa9f750918753c187f1b8aa638ae57
#
_cell.length_a   1.000
_cell.length_b   1.000
_cell.length_c   1.000
_cell.angle_alpha   90.00
_cell.angle_beta   90.00
_cell.angle_gamma   90.00
#
_symmetry.space_group_name_H-M   'P 1'
#
loop_
_entity.id
_entity.type
_entity.pdbx_description
1 polymer ?
#
loop_
_entity_poly.entity_id
_entity_poly.type
_entity_poly.pdbx_seq_one_letter_code
_entity_poly.pdbx_strand_id
1 'polypeptide(L)'
;MKKTNSKPKNASDILQKRIDFNISLCKKSNGMKINLQRAAQNVVELQRGLTGSRALAGNGYMQKGASLQAYLLYYWPVSYAQTKAALQKAPRFFERVAELSGSAGTSGNARTASKAKKRAIRILDLGSGPAPASCSLADLAQGRGEQNMAFEFCLCDSSGDALSLGKKILEAAYAKNASVETRVCNLENIFQPKNGAPEVAGKPQIAGSAQNAGKPKNGAAFLDGKKFDFIIASHSLNELWKGQKKRGEKIAALLKNLSACLDDGGLMLLMEPALLATSRALLEARDSLIASGLKVASPCLQSTSPCPALENPNATCHAQFDWEMPQIVADLAALAGLNRADVKMTYFVFEKAVAGSFGQEGDFGKGENSLQDQKGGGPDFGLDENLVQDKEAAASTAPSLANICALVVSEPMLNKAGRVRYVLCDGKARFTLSAKNGDPNAAAQGFYDLKRYDKIKIAGAQVRSQKGEPLSLGFDEKTRLEFLL
;
A
#
# COMPACT_ATOMS: atom_id res chain seq x y z
N MET A 1 -10.21 28.66 35.47
CA MET A 1 -9.91 28.71 34.03
C MET A 1 -10.22 27.33 33.41
N LYS A 2 -11.34 27.19 32.72
CA LYS A 2 -11.71 25.95 32.00
C LYS A 2 -10.83 25.85 30.75
N LYS A 3 -9.93 24.87 30.71
CA LYS A 3 -9.23 24.49 29.46
C LYS A 3 -10.26 23.97 28.49
N THR A 4 -10.65 24.78 27.52
CA THR A 4 -11.42 24.33 26.35
C THR A 4 -10.54 23.39 25.51
N ASN A 5 -10.75 22.09 25.60
CA ASN A 5 -10.19 21.12 24.68
C ASN A 5 -10.81 21.37 23.29
N SER A 6 -10.23 22.30 22.53
CA SER A 6 -10.58 22.43 21.12
C SER A 6 -10.15 21.16 20.37
N LYS A 7 -11.09 20.55 19.63
CA LYS A 7 -10.82 19.42 18.72
C LYS A 7 -9.69 19.81 17.75
N PRO A 8 -8.76 18.92 17.42
CA PRO A 8 -7.75 19.19 16.40
C PRO A 8 -8.47 19.49 15.09
N LYS A 9 -8.25 20.67 14.53
CA LYS A 9 -8.97 21.18 13.36
C LYS A 9 -8.47 20.59 12.03
N ASN A 10 -7.24 20.02 12.01
CA ASN A 10 -6.60 19.49 10.80
C ASN A 10 -5.86 18.17 11.06
N ALA A 11 -5.75 17.34 10.03
CA ALA A 11 -5.00 16.07 10.07
C ALA A 11 -3.49 16.25 10.33
N SER A 12 -2.94 17.43 10.01
CA SER A 12 -1.60 17.89 10.36
C SER A 12 -1.39 18.02 11.87
N ASP A 13 -2.41 18.51 12.60
CA ASP A 13 -2.33 18.68 14.05
C ASP A 13 -2.21 17.35 14.80
N ILE A 14 -2.80 16.27 14.26
CA ILE A 14 -2.72 14.93 14.86
C ILE A 14 -1.31 14.40 14.73
N LEU A 15 -0.73 14.43 13.53
CA LEU A 15 0.64 13.99 13.30
C LEU A 15 1.62 14.79 14.17
N GLN A 16 1.47 16.11 14.24
CA GLN A 16 2.34 16.95 15.08
C GLN A 16 2.26 16.55 16.56
N LYS A 17 1.08 16.27 17.10
CA LYS A 17 0.93 15.77 18.47
C LYS A 17 1.66 14.43 18.69
N ARG A 18 1.61 13.53 17.73
CA ARG A 18 2.35 12.25 17.79
C ARG A 18 3.85 12.47 17.81
N ILE A 19 4.33 13.40 16.97
CA ILE A 19 5.75 13.78 16.89
C ILE A 19 6.21 14.43 18.20
N ASP A 20 5.44 15.35 18.77
CA ASP A 20 5.77 16.00 20.04
C ASP A 20 5.90 14.98 21.18
N PHE A 21 5.04 13.97 21.18
CA PHE A 21 5.15 12.86 22.11
C PHE A 21 6.43 12.03 21.87
N ASN A 22 6.75 11.69 20.63
CA ASN A 22 7.98 10.97 20.26
C ASN A 22 9.23 11.77 20.69
N ILE A 23 9.24 13.08 20.46
CA ILE A 23 10.29 14.00 20.93
C ILE A 23 10.43 13.92 22.45
N SER A 24 9.30 13.89 23.18
CA SER A 24 9.31 13.76 24.64
C SER A 24 9.93 12.46 25.13
N LEU A 25 9.66 11.35 24.43
CA LEU A 25 10.28 10.04 24.71
C LEU A 25 11.80 10.09 24.50
N CYS A 26 12.24 10.71 23.39
CA CYS A 26 13.68 10.88 23.12
C CYS A 26 14.39 11.72 24.19
N LYS A 27 13.75 12.77 24.70
CA LYS A 27 14.30 13.62 25.77
C LYS A 27 14.40 12.90 27.11
N LYS A 28 13.38 12.10 27.47
CA LYS A 28 13.36 11.33 28.72
C LYS A 28 14.45 10.26 28.78
N SER A 29 14.76 9.62 27.64
CA SER A 29 15.78 8.56 27.61
C SER A 29 17.21 9.07 27.75
N ASN A 30 17.50 10.34 27.40
CA ASN A 30 18.86 10.88 27.34
C ASN A 30 19.12 12.03 28.32
N GLY A 31 18.13 12.55 29.04
CA GLY A 31 18.29 13.67 29.98
C GLY A 31 18.75 14.99 29.35
N MET A 32 18.95 15.06 28.02
CA MET A 32 19.54 16.17 27.27
C MET A 32 18.66 16.67 26.14
N LYS A 33 18.94 17.89 25.67
CA LYS A 33 18.37 18.40 24.40
C LYS A 33 18.76 17.48 23.23
N ILE A 34 17.84 17.29 22.28
CA ILE A 34 18.11 16.52 21.06
C ILE A 34 19.18 17.27 20.25
N ASN A 35 20.29 16.62 19.98
CA ASN A 35 21.31 17.12 19.05
C ASN A 35 20.91 16.76 17.62
N LEU A 36 20.39 17.73 16.85
CA LEU A 36 19.89 17.53 15.50
C LEU A 36 20.99 17.09 14.53
N GLN A 37 22.23 17.60 14.66
CA GLN A 37 23.32 17.18 13.76
C GLN A 37 23.68 15.72 13.97
N ARG A 38 23.79 15.26 15.23
CA ARG A 38 24.02 13.84 15.53
C ARG A 38 22.85 12.97 15.09
N ALA A 39 21.62 13.43 15.27
CA ALA A 39 20.44 12.72 14.79
C ALA A 39 20.45 12.61 13.26
N ALA A 40 20.81 13.67 12.52
CA ALA A 40 20.93 13.65 11.07
C ALA A 40 22.02 12.69 10.57
N GLN A 41 23.17 12.59 11.25
CA GLN A 41 24.20 11.58 10.95
C GLN A 41 23.65 10.17 11.06
N ASN A 42 22.91 9.86 12.15
CA ASN A 42 22.27 8.57 12.32
C ASN A 42 21.17 8.32 11.24
N VAL A 43 20.47 9.37 10.78
CA VAL A 43 19.52 9.26 9.66
C VAL A 43 20.24 8.87 8.38
N VAL A 44 21.42 9.46 8.07
CA VAL A 44 22.25 9.10 6.90
C VAL A 44 22.70 7.65 6.99
N GLU A 45 23.16 7.19 8.15
CA GLU A 45 23.54 5.78 8.36
C GLU A 45 22.37 4.83 8.14
N LEU A 46 21.20 5.14 8.71
CA LEU A 46 19.98 4.36 8.48
C LEU A 46 19.58 4.35 7.01
N GLN A 47 19.62 5.51 6.35
CA GLN A 47 19.27 5.62 4.93
C GLN A 47 20.19 4.76 4.05
N ARG A 48 21.50 4.82 4.26
CA ARG A 48 22.46 3.97 3.55
C ARG A 48 22.19 2.48 3.81
N GLY A 49 21.95 2.13 5.07
CA GLY A 49 21.74 0.75 5.48
C GLY A 49 20.40 0.16 5.09
N LEU A 50 19.33 0.95 5.00
CA LEU A 50 17.97 0.48 4.68
C LEU A 50 17.65 0.55 3.19
N THR A 51 18.03 1.62 2.51
CA THR A 51 17.65 1.87 1.11
C THR A 51 18.82 1.90 0.14
N GLY A 52 20.04 2.29 0.58
CA GLY A 52 21.25 2.31 -0.24
C GLY A 52 21.83 0.90 -0.42
N SER A 53 22.88 0.59 0.34
CA SER A 53 23.52 -0.74 0.32
C SER A 53 22.63 -1.86 0.87
N ARG A 54 21.57 -1.50 1.60
CA ARG A 54 20.66 -2.39 2.31
C ARG A 54 21.36 -3.31 3.34
N ALA A 55 22.53 -2.89 3.84
CA ALA A 55 23.32 -3.67 4.78
C ALA A 55 22.61 -3.86 6.14
N LEU A 56 21.76 -2.91 6.54
CA LEU A 56 20.98 -2.99 7.77
C LEU A 56 19.66 -3.78 7.63
N ALA A 57 19.17 -3.98 6.40
CA ALA A 57 17.94 -4.75 6.20
C ALA A 57 18.11 -6.20 6.72
N GLY A 58 17.23 -6.62 7.62
CA GLY A 58 17.31 -7.92 8.32
C GLY A 58 18.27 -7.96 9.51
N ASN A 59 18.93 -6.85 9.86
CA ASN A 59 19.78 -6.74 11.05
C ASN A 59 19.09 -5.93 12.14
N GLY A 60 19.31 -6.26 13.43
CA GLY A 60 18.68 -5.60 14.57
C GLY A 60 19.13 -4.15 14.80
N TYR A 61 19.05 -3.29 13.80
CA TYR A 61 19.48 -1.89 13.86
C TYR A 61 18.67 -1.06 14.88
N MET A 62 17.43 -1.45 15.15
CA MET A 62 16.58 -0.79 16.14
C MET A 62 16.93 -1.14 17.60
N GLN A 63 17.88 -2.03 17.83
CA GLN A 63 18.41 -2.33 19.18
C GLN A 63 19.42 -1.26 19.66
N LYS A 64 19.88 -0.36 18.78
CA LYS A 64 20.80 0.73 19.13
C LYS A 64 20.00 1.99 19.44
N GLY A 65 20.09 2.53 20.66
CA GLY A 65 19.33 3.69 21.09
C GLY A 65 19.42 4.91 20.17
N ALA A 66 20.61 5.18 19.60
CA ALA A 66 20.80 6.29 18.66
C ALA A 66 20.06 6.09 17.31
N SER A 67 20.07 4.85 16.79
CA SER A 67 19.34 4.50 15.56
C SER A 67 17.84 4.56 15.79
N LEU A 68 17.37 4.07 16.93
CA LEU A 68 15.96 4.12 17.30
C LEU A 68 15.45 5.55 17.50
N GLN A 69 16.27 6.45 18.09
CA GLN A 69 15.97 7.86 18.19
C GLN A 69 15.86 8.52 16.81
N ALA A 70 16.83 8.30 15.92
CA ALA A 70 16.79 8.81 14.55
C ALA A 70 15.57 8.26 13.77
N TYR A 71 15.21 7.01 13.98
CA TYR A 71 14.01 6.42 13.43
C TYR A 71 12.74 7.13 13.90
N LEU A 72 12.59 7.37 15.23
CA LEU A 72 11.41 8.04 15.81
C LEU A 72 11.24 9.48 15.31
N LEU A 73 12.34 10.19 15.08
CA LEU A 73 12.28 11.60 14.67
C LEU A 73 12.11 11.79 13.16
N TYR A 74 12.55 10.81 12.34
CA TYR A 74 12.59 10.95 10.89
C TYR A 74 11.74 9.92 10.15
N TYR A 75 11.99 8.62 10.35
CA TYR A 75 11.29 7.57 9.62
C TYR A 75 9.87 7.31 10.13
N TRP A 76 9.65 7.46 11.43
CA TRP A 76 8.33 7.26 12.02
C TRP A 76 7.27 8.22 11.42
N PRO A 77 7.51 9.55 11.33
CA PRO A 77 6.58 10.48 10.67
C PRO A 77 6.36 10.16 9.19
N VAL A 78 7.42 9.75 8.47
CA VAL A 78 7.32 9.35 7.06
C VAL A 78 6.45 8.11 6.90
N SER A 79 6.71 7.05 7.67
CA SER A 79 5.92 5.80 7.61
C SER A 79 4.46 6.02 8.02
N TYR A 80 4.23 6.89 9.01
CA TYR A 80 2.87 7.32 9.38
C TYR A 80 2.17 8.01 8.21
N ALA A 81 2.82 8.96 7.53
CA ALA A 81 2.26 9.70 6.40
C ALA A 81 2.02 8.78 5.19
N GLN A 82 2.93 7.84 4.91
CA GLN A 82 2.76 6.85 3.86
C GLN A 82 1.54 5.97 4.10
N THR A 83 1.38 5.44 5.32
CA THR A 83 0.21 4.63 5.69
C THR A 83 -1.08 5.43 5.57
N LYS A 84 -1.09 6.68 6.07
CA LYS A 84 -2.22 7.58 5.94
C LYS A 84 -2.62 7.79 4.49
N ALA A 85 -1.67 8.12 3.62
CA ALA A 85 -1.91 8.36 2.20
C ALA A 85 -2.45 7.10 1.50
N ALA A 86 -1.89 5.92 1.77
CA ALA A 86 -2.35 4.66 1.21
C ALA A 86 -3.80 4.32 1.60
N LEU A 87 -4.14 4.47 2.89
CA LEU A 87 -5.49 4.16 3.39
C LEU A 87 -6.52 5.21 2.97
N GLN A 88 -6.13 6.49 2.83
CA GLN A 88 -7.02 7.54 2.31
C GLN A 88 -7.45 7.28 0.86
N LYS A 89 -6.61 6.61 0.06
CA LYS A 89 -6.90 6.20 -1.32
C LYS A 89 -7.60 4.82 -1.42
N ALA A 90 -8.03 4.26 -0.29
CA ALA A 90 -8.73 2.97 -0.21
C ALA A 90 -10.14 3.14 0.37
N PRO A 91 -11.19 3.43 -0.44
CA PRO A 91 -12.56 3.63 0.06
C PRO A 91 -13.04 2.47 0.95
N ARG A 92 -12.69 1.24 0.59
CA ARG A 92 -13.03 0.02 1.34
C ARG A 92 -12.53 0.04 2.79
N PHE A 93 -11.41 0.75 3.07
CA PHE A 93 -10.95 0.96 4.45
C PHE A 93 -12.00 1.69 5.29
N PHE A 94 -12.57 2.77 4.78
CA PHE A 94 -13.56 3.57 5.50
C PHE A 94 -14.90 2.85 5.64
N GLU A 95 -15.29 2.09 4.62
CA GLU A 95 -16.48 1.23 4.69
C GLU A 95 -16.31 0.19 5.79
N ARG A 96 -15.15 -0.50 5.84
CA ARG A 96 -14.85 -1.49 6.88
C ARG A 96 -14.86 -0.87 8.28
N VAL A 97 -14.28 0.30 8.46
CA VAL A 97 -14.33 1.04 9.72
C VAL A 97 -15.78 1.35 10.12
N ALA A 98 -16.60 1.81 9.19
CA ALA A 98 -18.02 2.07 9.43
C ALA A 98 -18.84 0.81 9.80
N GLU A 99 -18.56 -0.33 9.14
CA GLU A 99 -19.16 -1.62 9.49
C GLU A 99 -18.82 -2.02 10.94
N LEU A 100 -17.56 -1.88 11.35
CA LEU A 100 -17.07 -2.28 12.67
C LEU A 100 -17.54 -1.35 13.79
N SER A 101 -17.79 -0.09 13.47
CA SER A 101 -18.29 0.91 14.42
C SER A 101 -19.80 0.86 14.60
N GLY A 102 -20.52 0.16 13.74
CA GLY A 102 -21.98 0.12 13.73
C GLY A 102 -22.63 1.34 13.08
N SER A 103 -21.84 2.20 12.39
CA SER A 103 -22.33 3.41 11.70
C SER A 103 -22.82 3.15 10.28
N ALA A 104 -22.73 1.93 9.79
CA ALA A 104 -23.16 1.54 8.43
C ALA A 104 -24.69 1.48 8.31
N GLY A 105 -25.38 2.64 8.37
CA GLY A 105 -26.84 2.68 8.45
C GLY A 105 -27.53 3.79 7.68
N THR A 106 -26.97 4.40 6.59
CA THR A 106 -27.68 5.48 5.88
C THR A 106 -27.57 5.51 4.35
N SER A 107 -27.12 4.44 3.65
CA SER A 107 -27.27 4.44 2.19
C SER A 107 -27.50 3.02 1.63
N GLY A 108 -28.76 2.76 1.23
CA GLY A 108 -29.14 1.79 0.20
C GLY A 108 -29.17 0.31 0.59
N ASN A 109 -30.38 -0.22 0.78
CA ASN A 109 -30.77 -1.62 1.02
C ASN A 109 -30.70 -2.15 2.46
N ALA A 110 -31.63 -1.69 3.26
CA ALA A 110 -31.86 -2.06 4.69
C ALA A 110 -32.42 -3.47 4.93
N ARG A 111 -32.12 -4.49 4.15
CA ARG A 111 -32.71 -5.83 4.34
C ARG A 111 -31.82 -6.88 5.00
N THR A 112 -30.53 -6.61 5.22
CA THR A 112 -29.60 -7.55 5.87
C THR A 112 -28.64 -6.92 6.89
N ALA A 113 -28.84 -5.68 7.30
CA ALA A 113 -28.06 -5.08 8.38
C ALA A 113 -28.53 -5.69 9.73
N SER A 114 -28.06 -6.88 10.07
CA SER A 114 -28.02 -7.29 11.47
C SER A 114 -27.31 -6.19 12.23
N LYS A 115 -27.87 -5.71 13.37
CA LYS A 115 -27.25 -4.73 14.26
C LYS A 115 -25.83 -5.22 14.61
N ALA A 116 -24.82 -4.81 13.83
CA ALA A 116 -23.43 -5.16 14.08
C ALA A 116 -23.09 -4.60 15.46
N LYS A 117 -22.83 -5.49 16.41
CA LYS A 117 -22.47 -5.11 17.77
C LYS A 117 -21.13 -4.39 17.71
N LYS A 118 -21.11 -3.13 18.14
CA LYS A 118 -19.87 -2.35 18.27
C LYS A 118 -18.81 -3.15 19.02
N ARG A 119 -17.66 -3.41 18.38
CA ARG A 119 -16.56 -4.13 18.98
C ARG A 119 -15.23 -3.42 18.73
N ALA A 120 -14.20 -3.78 19.44
CA ALA A 120 -12.86 -3.28 19.18
C ALA A 120 -12.36 -3.70 17.79
N ILE A 121 -11.66 -2.80 17.12
CA ILE A 121 -10.96 -3.06 15.86
C ILE A 121 -9.64 -3.80 16.19
N ARG A 122 -9.48 -4.98 15.63
CA ARG A 122 -8.33 -5.86 15.85
C ARG A 122 -7.31 -5.66 14.75
N ILE A 123 -6.10 -5.27 15.12
CA ILE A 123 -5.01 -4.91 14.22
C ILE A 123 -3.79 -5.78 14.52
N LEU A 124 -3.28 -6.49 13.51
CA LEU A 124 -1.99 -7.16 13.54
C LEU A 124 -0.98 -6.33 12.72
N ASP A 125 0.13 -5.94 13.33
CA ASP A 125 1.20 -5.17 12.68
C ASP A 125 2.51 -5.96 12.73
N LEU A 126 3.00 -6.37 11.56
CA LEU A 126 4.14 -7.26 11.34
C LEU A 126 5.39 -6.45 10.96
N GLY A 127 6.43 -6.57 11.78
CA GLY A 127 7.59 -5.69 11.69
C GLY A 127 7.20 -4.26 12.07
N SER A 128 6.37 -4.16 13.12
CA SER A 128 5.72 -2.91 13.50
C SER A 128 6.71 -1.81 13.91
N GLY A 129 7.92 -2.18 14.33
CA GLY A 129 8.83 -1.24 14.95
C GLY A 129 8.13 -0.47 16.09
N PRO A 130 8.27 0.86 16.16
CA PRO A 130 7.54 1.71 17.12
C PRO A 130 6.13 2.09 16.62
N ALA A 131 5.47 1.24 15.83
CA ALA A 131 4.08 1.26 15.42
C ALA A 131 3.56 2.52 14.67
N PRO A 132 4.30 3.12 13.71
CA PRO A 132 3.79 4.26 12.95
C PRO A 132 2.56 3.92 12.11
N ALA A 133 2.54 2.73 11.50
CA ALA A 133 1.44 2.30 10.63
C ALA A 133 0.16 2.03 11.42
N SER A 134 0.26 1.30 12.54
CA SER A 134 -0.87 1.09 13.47
C SER A 134 -1.44 2.41 13.99
N CYS A 135 -0.56 3.37 14.37
CA CYS A 135 -0.98 4.67 14.86
C CYS A 135 -1.72 5.46 13.77
N SER A 136 -1.20 5.46 12.53
CA SER A 136 -1.82 6.13 11.39
C SER A 136 -3.20 5.55 11.03
N LEU A 137 -3.32 4.22 11.02
CA LEU A 137 -4.59 3.53 10.76
C LEU A 137 -5.64 3.93 11.81
N ALA A 138 -5.28 3.87 13.10
CA ALA A 138 -6.21 4.18 14.18
C ALA A 138 -6.62 5.67 14.19
N ASP A 139 -5.69 6.60 13.90
CA ASP A 139 -6.02 8.03 13.79
C ASP A 139 -6.98 8.30 12.63
N LEU A 140 -6.82 7.61 11.48
CA LEU A 140 -7.75 7.71 10.35
C LEU A 140 -9.14 7.12 10.69
N ALA A 141 -9.16 5.99 11.38
CA ALA A 141 -10.41 5.36 11.80
C ALA A 141 -11.21 6.28 12.74
N GLN A 142 -10.54 6.93 13.70
CA GLN A 142 -11.19 7.88 14.62
C GLN A 142 -11.60 9.20 13.96
N GLY A 143 -10.90 9.62 12.90
CA GLY A 143 -11.09 10.94 12.27
C GLY A 143 -12.46 11.14 11.62
N ARG A 144 -13.23 10.09 11.37
CA ARG A 144 -14.58 10.16 10.80
C ARG A 144 -15.72 10.32 11.82
N GLY A 145 -15.43 10.75 13.03
CA GLY A 145 -16.45 11.18 14.00
C GLY A 145 -16.76 10.20 15.11
N GLU A 146 -16.17 9.02 15.13
CA GLU A 146 -16.36 8.03 16.18
C GLU A 146 -15.29 8.10 17.27
N GLN A 147 -15.37 9.10 18.14
CA GLN A 147 -14.37 9.39 19.16
C GLN A 147 -14.17 8.30 20.22
N ASN A 148 -15.04 7.28 20.27
CA ASN A 148 -15.01 6.19 21.26
C ASN A 148 -14.76 4.83 20.63
N MET A 149 -13.98 4.77 19.55
CA MET A 149 -13.60 3.51 18.92
C MET A 149 -12.52 2.82 19.75
N ALA A 150 -12.72 1.54 20.06
CA ALA A 150 -11.74 0.74 20.76
C ALA A 150 -10.85 -0.02 19.78
N PHE A 151 -9.58 -0.23 20.16
CA PHE A 151 -8.58 -0.92 19.35
C PHE A 151 -7.90 -2.03 20.15
N GLU A 152 -7.65 -3.16 19.49
CA GLU A 152 -6.81 -4.24 19.98
C GLU A 152 -5.62 -4.37 19.03
N PHE A 153 -4.45 -3.92 19.49
CA PHE A 153 -3.22 -3.98 18.71
C PHE A 153 -2.42 -5.23 19.10
N CYS A 154 -1.97 -5.95 18.09
CA CYS A 154 -0.99 -7.02 18.22
C CYS A 154 0.25 -6.63 17.40
N LEU A 155 1.28 -6.17 18.08
CA LEU A 155 2.52 -5.70 17.46
C LEU A 155 3.55 -6.82 17.48
N CYS A 156 4.13 -7.12 16.31
CA CYS A 156 5.17 -8.14 16.12
C CYS A 156 6.42 -7.49 15.53
N ASP A 157 7.57 -7.66 16.18
CA ASP A 157 8.86 -7.19 15.70
C ASP A 157 9.99 -8.04 16.31
N SER A 158 11.17 -8.00 15.72
CA SER A 158 12.39 -8.61 16.27
C SER A 158 13.02 -7.76 17.37
N SER A 159 12.72 -6.46 17.44
CA SER A 159 13.25 -5.51 18.42
C SER A 159 12.28 -5.29 19.57
N GLY A 160 12.63 -5.79 20.76
CA GLY A 160 11.85 -5.54 21.99
C GLY A 160 11.80 -4.07 22.38
N ASP A 161 12.87 -3.31 22.11
CA ASP A 161 12.95 -1.87 22.40
C ASP A 161 11.98 -1.08 21.51
N ALA A 162 11.92 -1.39 20.21
CA ALA A 162 10.99 -0.79 19.28
C ALA A 162 9.54 -1.09 19.67
N LEU A 163 9.22 -2.34 20.01
CA LEU A 163 7.90 -2.75 20.50
C LEU A 163 7.50 -2.03 21.79
N SER A 164 8.44 -1.87 22.74
CA SER A 164 8.20 -1.11 23.99
C SER A 164 7.82 0.33 23.69
N LEU A 165 8.49 0.99 22.75
CA LEU A 165 8.15 2.33 22.32
C LEU A 165 6.81 2.39 21.58
N GLY A 166 6.55 1.45 20.66
CA GLY A 166 5.26 1.35 19.95
C GLY A 166 4.09 1.22 20.94
N LYS A 167 4.22 0.36 21.94
CA LYS A 167 3.25 0.22 23.00
C LYS A 167 3.00 1.53 23.74
N LYS A 168 4.06 2.20 24.17
CA LYS A 168 3.94 3.52 24.87
C LYS A 168 3.26 4.58 24.00
N ILE A 169 3.57 4.60 22.69
CA ILE A 169 2.97 5.56 21.76
C ILE A 169 1.46 5.29 21.61
N LEU A 170 1.06 4.05 21.41
CA LEU A 170 -0.35 3.68 21.22
C LEU A 170 -1.15 3.85 22.50
N GLU A 171 -0.62 3.44 23.66
CA GLU A 171 -1.27 3.62 24.97
C GLU A 171 -1.45 5.12 25.30
N ALA A 172 -0.45 5.96 25.01
CA ALA A 172 -0.57 7.41 25.19
C ALA A 172 -1.55 8.04 24.20
N ALA A 173 -1.64 7.51 22.98
CA ALA A 173 -2.50 8.02 21.92
C ALA A 173 -3.99 7.75 22.18
N TYR A 174 -4.31 6.55 22.65
CA TYR A 174 -5.69 6.04 22.69
C TYR A 174 -6.17 5.69 24.11
N ALA A 175 -5.28 5.76 25.11
CA ALA A 175 -5.59 5.59 26.53
C ALA A 175 -6.47 4.36 26.82
N LYS A 176 -7.67 4.57 27.43
CA LYS A 176 -8.60 3.49 27.79
C LYS A 176 -9.22 2.74 26.61
N ASN A 177 -9.08 3.29 25.42
CA ASN A 177 -9.66 2.73 24.18
C ASN A 177 -8.68 1.81 23.43
N ALA A 178 -7.51 1.49 23.99
CA ALA A 178 -6.54 0.62 23.35
C ALA A 178 -6.05 -0.48 24.30
N SER A 179 -5.99 -1.70 23.80
CA SER A 179 -5.16 -2.77 24.36
C SER A 179 -4.01 -3.04 23.39
N VAL A 180 -2.79 -3.20 23.92
CA VAL A 180 -1.58 -3.39 23.11
C VAL A 180 -0.83 -4.63 23.58
N GLU A 181 -0.93 -5.69 22.80
CA GLU A 181 -0.12 -6.91 22.94
C GLU A 181 1.15 -6.76 22.10
N THR A 182 2.30 -7.07 22.66
CA THR A 182 3.60 -7.04 21.95
C THR A 182 4.21 -8.43 21.89
N ARG A 183 4.81 -8.78 20.74
CA ARG A 183 5.46 -10.09 20.52
C ARG A 183 6.81 -9.89 19.87
N VAL A 184 7.87 -10.19 20.62
CA VAL A 184 9.21 -10.29 20.03
C VAL A 184 9.28 -11.60 19.27
N CYS A 185 9.40 -11.53 17.94
CA CYS A 185 9.45 -12.69 17.07
C CYS A 185 10.23 -12.42 15.78
N ASN A 186 10.81 -13.48 15.22
CA ASN A 186 11.29 -13.45 13.84
C ASN A 186 10.15 -13.84 12.90
N LEU A 187 9.76 -12.92 12.01
CA LEU A 187 8.67 -13.13 11.06
C LEU A 187 8.93 -14.29 10.08
N GLU A 188 10.20 -14.62 9.81
CA GLU A 188 10.55 -15.75 8.94
C GLU A 188 10.10 -17.10 9.53
N ASN A 189 9.88 -17.15 10.84
CA ASN A 189 9.51 -18.37 11.58
C ASN A 189 8.15 -18.26 12.28
N ILE A 190 7.36 -17.21 11.96
CA ILE A 190 6.12 -16.90 12.69
C ILE A 190 5.07 -18.04 12.64
N PHE A 191 5.09 -18.85 11.57
CA PHE A 191 4.20 -20.01 11.37
C PHE A 191 4.90 -21.37 11.51
N GLN A 192 6.19 -21.41 11.87
CA GLN A 192 6.88 -22.68 12.00
C GLN A 192 6.58 -23.31 13.38
N PRO A 193 6.17 -24.58 13.43
CA PRO A 193 6.07 -25.30 14.67
C PRO A 193 7.48 -25.45 15.30
N LYS A 194 7.55 -25.43 16.63
CA LYS A 194 8.80 -25.79 17.30
C LYS A 194 9.05 -27.31 17.18
N ASN A 195 9.64 -27.74 16.10
CA ASN A 195 10.27 -29.05 16.03
C ASN A 195 11.72 -28.86 15.63
N GLY A 196 12.63 -29.19 16.59
CA GLY A 196 14.04 -29.38 16.35
C GLY A 196 14.81 -28.12 15.99
N ALA A 197 15.33 -27.42 16.99
CA ALA A 197 16.50 -26.59 16.75
C ALA A 197 17.63 -27.49 16.21
N PRO A 198 18.30 -27.17 15.08
CA PRO A 198 19.61 -27.71 14.82
C PRO A 198 20.52 -27.18 15.93
N GLU A 199 21.09 -28.08 16.71
CA GLU A 199 22.16 -27.82 17.64
C GLU A 199 23.32 -27.16 16.89
N VAL A 200 23.49 -25.85 17.04
CA VAL A 200 24.74 -25.20 16.65
C VAL A 200 25.69 -25.35 17.81
N ALA A 201 26.57 -26.33 17.67
CA ALA A 201 27.68 -26.55 18.57
C ALA A 201 28.57 -25.31 18.69
N GLY A 202 28.77 -24.86 19.92
CA GLY A 202 29.98 -24.22 20.40
C GLY A 202 30.17 -22.73 20.16
N LYS A 203 29.88 -21.91 21.21
CA LYS A 203 30.84 -20.99 21.83
C LYS A 203 30.30 -20.40 23.15
N PRO A 204 31.14 -20.01 24.11
CA PRO A 204 30.77 -19.95 25.52
C PRO A 204 29.99 -18.68 25.90
N GLN A 205 29.03 -18.87 26.80
CA GLN A 205 28.26 -17.84 27.47
C GLN A 205 29.13 -17.02 28.41
N ILE A 206 29.10 -15.69 28.26
CA ILE A 206 29.45 -14.77 29.35
C ILE A 206 28.15 -14.45 30.09
N ALA A 207 28.08 -14.86 31.35
CA ALA A 207 26.97 -14.61 32.25
C ALA A 207 26.92 -13.13 32.65
N GLY A 208 25.79 -12.50 32.42
CA GLY A 208 25.46 -11.14 32.89
C GLY A 208 23.95 -11.00 33.03
N SER A 209 23.52 -10.96 34.26
CA SER A 209 22.19 -10.86 34.86
C SER A 209 21.19 -9.94 34.09
N ALA A 210 20.08 -10.55 33.63
CA ALA A 210 18.78 -9.88 33.53
C ALA A 210 17.67 -10.90 33.80
N GLN A 211 17.20 -10.92 35.03
CA GLN A 211 16.03 -11.68 35.46
C GLN A 211 14.76 -11.01 34.91
N ASN A 212 13.82 -11.84 34.41
CA ASN A 212 12.46 -11.57 34.00
C ASN A 212 12.22 -11.03 32.57
N ALA A 213 12.77 -11.69 31.54
CA ALA A 213 12.15 -11.72 30.23
C ALA A 213 11.43 -13.07 30.08
N GLY A 214 10.10 -13.06 30.04
CA GLY A 214 9.30 -14.28 29.85
C GLY A 214 9.76 -15.02 28.59
N LYS A 215 9.89 -16.35 28.69
CA LYS A 215 10.31 -17.22 27.57
C LYS A 215 9.47 -16.94 26.34
N PRO A 216 10.07 -16.76 25.15
CA PRO A 216 9.31 -16.49 23.92
C PRO A 216 8.35 -17.66 23.66
N LYS A 217 7.04 -17.39 23.71
CA LYS A 217 6.02 -18.35 23.30
C LYS A 217 6.10 -18.51 21.77
N ASN A 218 5.90 -19.74 21.30
CA ASN A 218 5.99 -20.12 19.87
C ASN A 218 5.23 -19.15 18.95
N GLY A 219 5.84 -18.71 17.85
CA GLY A 219 5.27 -17.79 16.88
C GLY A 219 3.90 -18.25 16.33
N ALA A 220 3.78 -19.51 15.91
CA ALA A 220 2.55 -20.07 15.39
C ALA A 220 1.40 -20.09 16.42
N ALA A 221 1.69 -20.46 17.67
CA ALA A 221 0.67 -20.62 18.70
C ALA A 221 -0.03 -19.32 19.10
N PHE A 222 0.58 -18.14 18.90
CA PHE A 222 -0.05 -16.88 19.31
C PHE A 222 -1.05 -16.33 18.29
N LEU A 223 -0.92 -16.70 17.00
CA LEU A 223 -1.87 -16.36 15.94
C LEU A 223 -2.98 -17.42 15.77
N ASP A 224 -2.81 -18.59 16.40
CA ASP A 224 -3.73 -19.71 16.24
C ASP A 224 -5.15 -19.34 16.69
N GLY A 225 -6.12 -19.52 15.79
CA GLY A 225 -7.51 -19.15 16.00
C GLY A 225 -7.81 -17.64 16.07
N LYS A 226 -6.80 -16.76 16.06
CA LYS A 226 -7.03 -15.31 16.08
C LYS A 226 -7.44 -14.79 14.71
N LYS A 227 -8.39 -13.85 14.71
CA LYS A 227 -8.83 -13.12 13.53
C LYS A 227 -8.61 -11.63 13.73
N PHE A 228 -8.20 -10.96 12.66
CA PHE A 228 -7.90 -9.54 12.65
C PHE A 228 -8.73 -8.84 11.58
N ASP A 229 -9.17 -7.63 11.88
CA ASP A 229 -9.87 -6.78 10.93
C ASP A 229 -8.91 -6.12 9.95
N PHE A 230 -7.70 -5.83 10.45
CA PHE A 230 -6.60 -5.27 9.67
C PHE A 230 -5.30 -6.01 9.96
N ILE A 231 -4.58 -6.35 8.90
CA ILE A 231 -3.20 -6.86 8.98
C ILE A 231 -2.32 -5.87 8.23
N ILE A 232 -1.21 -5.47 8.84
CA ILE A 232 -0.24 -4.52 8.29
C ILE A 232 1.11 -5.21 8.18
N ALA A 233 1.79 -5.05 7.03
CA ALA A 233 3.21 -5.31 6.86
C ALA A 233 3.81 -4.12 6.10
N SER A 234 4.37 -3.17 6.86
CA SER A 234 4.90 -1.91 6.33
C SER A 234 6.42 -1.89 6.44
N HIS A 235 7.10 -1.89 5.28
CA HIS A 235 8.55 -1.87 5.16
C HIS A 235 9.28 -3.04 5.84
N SER A 236 8.58 -4.15 6.07
CA SER A 236 9.09 -5.31 6.78
C SER A 236 9.40 -6.52 5.88
N LEU A 237 8.60 -6.75 4.82
CA LEU A 237 8.78 -7.91 3.93
C LEU A 237 10.11 -7.83 3.16
N ASN A 238 10.59 -6.63 2.87
CA ASN A 238 11.84 -6.43 2.16
C ASN A 238 13.08 -6.86 2.97
N GLU A 239 12.95 -7.04 4.26
CA GLU A 239 14.01 -7.48 5.17
C GLU A 239 14.09 -9.02 5.31
N LEU A 240 12.99 -9.73 5.00
CA LEU A 240 12.87 -11.17 5.19
C LEU A 240 13.62 -11.96 4.11
N TRP A 241 14.23 -13.07 4.52
CA TRP A 241 14.97 -14.04 3.68
C TRP A 241 15.93 -13.38 2.69
N LYS A 242 16.59 -12.32 3.09
CA LYS A 242 17.53 -11.57 2.28
C LYS A 242 18.66 -12.48 1.81
N GLY A 243 18.93 -12.48 0.50
CA GLY A 243 19.97 -13.30 -0.13
C GLY A 243 19.64 -14.81 -0.23
N GLN A 244 18.48 -15.26 0.25
CA GLN A 244 18.10 -16.66 0.17
C GLN A 244 17.46 -17.00 -1.18
N LYS A 245 17.68 -18.23 -1.66
CA LYS A 245 16.98 -18.79 -2.82
C LYS A 245 15.48 -18.89 -2.49
N LYS A 246 14.65 -18.75 -3.53
CA LYS A 246 13.17 -18.86 -3.42
C LYS A 246 12.52 -17.87 -2.44
N ARG A 247 13.15 -16.70 -2.25
CA ARG A 247 12.66 -15.67 -1.35
C ARG A 247 11.21 -15.27 -1.64
N GLY A 248 10.85 -15.10 -2.93
CA GLY A 248 9.48 -14.75 -3.35
C GLY A 248 8.45 -15.81 -2.92
N GLU A 249 8.77 -17.11 -3.11
CA GLU A 249 7.89 -18.21 -2.68
C GLU A 249 7.66 -18.22 -1.16
N LYS A 250 8.72 -17.93 -0.38
CA LYS A 250 8.63 -17.85 1.09
C LYS A 250 7.75 -16.68 1.56
N ILE A 251 7.91 -15.51 0.93
CA ILE A 251 7.05 -14.34 1.19
C ILE A 251 5.60 -14.67 0.82
N ALA A 252 5.34 -15.27 -0.34
CA ALA A 252 4.01 -15.67 -0.76
C ALA A 252 3.36 -16.65 0.25
N ALA A 253 4.10 -17.65 0.72
CA ALA A 253 3.63 -18.60 1.72
C ALA A 253 3.30 -17.92 3.06
N LEU A 254 4.17 -17.00 3.53
CA LEU A 254 3.91 -16.19 4.72
C LEU A 254 2.60 -15.40 4.58
N LEU A 255 2.44 -14.67 3.48
CA LEU A 255 1.27 -13.82 3.24
C LEU A 255 -0.01 -14.64 3.09
N LYS A 256 0.05 -15.81 2.44
CA LYS A 256 -1.07 -16.76 2.35
C LYS A 256 -1.53 -17.21 3.74
N ASN A 257 -0.59 -17.58 4.63
CA ASN A 257 -0.92 -17.97 6.00
C ASN A 257 -1.50 -16.79 6.80
N LEU A 258 -0.98 -15.57 6.60
CA LEU A 258 -1.51 -14.36 7.22
C LEU A 258 -2.93 -14.03 6.73
N SER A 259 -3.25 -14.28 5.46
CA SER A 259 -4.59 -14.07 4.93
C SER A 259 -5.65 -14.96 5.61
N ALA A 260 -5.23 -16.13 6.09
CA ALA A 260 -6.10 -16.98 6.91
C ALA A 260 -6.42 -16.35 8.28
N CYS A 261 -5.57 -15.46 8.79
CA CYS A 261 -5.81 -14.70 10.02
C CYS A 261 -6.69 -13.46 9.81
N LEU A 262 -7.00 -13.06 8.57
CA LEU A 262 -8.00 -12.02 8.32
C LEU A 262 -9.40 -12.49 8.67
N ASP A 263 -10.18 -11.61 9.28
CA ASP A 263 -11.63 -11.77 9.39
C ASP A 263 -12.28 -11.61 8.00
N ASP A 264 -13.50 -12.05 7.85
CA ASP A 264 -14.26 -11.85 6.61
C ASP A 264 -14.51 -10.36 6.40
N GLY A 265 -14.25 -9.87 5.18
CA GLY A 265 -14.21 -8.44 4.87
C GLY A 265 -13.03 -7.70 5.50
N GLY A 266 -12.08 -8.40 6.13
CA GLY A 266 -10.85 -7.83 6.69
C GLY A 266 -9.88 -7.38 5.60
N LEU A 267 -9.03 -6.40 5.94
CA LEU A 267 -8.10 -5.78 5.00
C LEU A 267 -6.64 -6.04 5.39
N MET A 268 -5.80 -6.27 4.38
CA MET A 268 -4.35 -6.40 4.53
C MET A 268 -3.64 -5.26 3.79
N LEU A 269 -2.90 -4.43 4.51
CA LEU A 269 -2.03 -3.40 3.94
C LEU A 269 -0.60 -3.93 3.84
N LEU A 270 -0.09 -4.03 2.63
CA LEU A 270 1.31 -4.30 2.33
C LEU A 270 1.95 -3.04 1.75
N MET A 271 3.10 -2.65 2.28
CA MET A 271 3.81 -1.46 1.84
C MET A 271 5.31 -1.67 1.87
N GLU A 272 6.00 -1.22 0.81
CA GLU A 272 7.45 -1.36 0.67
C GLU A 272 8.08 -0.10 0.07
N PRO A 273 9.39 0.14 0.29
CA PRO A 273 10.08 1.25 -0.34
C PRO A 273 9.96 1.21 -1.87
N ALA A 274 9.83 2.39 -2.50
CA ALA A 274 9.72 2.56 -3.95
C ALA A 274 11.06 2.33 -4.68
N LEU A 275 11.76 1.23 -4.37
CA LEU A 275 12.96 0.78 -5.05
C LEU A 275 12.59 -0.30 -6.07
N LEU A 276 13.34 -0.44 -7.16
CA LEU A 276 13.05 -1.44 -8.20
C LEU A 276 12.88 -2.85 -7.61
N ALA A 277 13.84 -3.32 -6.84
CA ALA A 277 13.81 -4.68 -6.29
C ALA A 277 12.66 -4.90 -5.29
N THR A 278 12.39 -3.95 -4.38
CA THR A 278 11.34 -4.09 -3.37
C THR A 278 9.95 -3.93 -3.99
N SER A 279 9.80 -2.99 -4.94
CA SER A 279 8.57 -2.80 -5.71
C SER A 279 8.21 -4.08 -6.48
N ARG A 280 9.15 -4.66 -7.23
CA ARG A 280 8.89 -5.88 -8.01
C ARG A 280 8.56 -7.07 -7.12
N ALA A 281 9.28 -7.27 -6.02
CA ALA A 281 8.96 -8.32 -5.06
C ALA A 281 7.53 -8.18 -4.49
N LEU A 282 7.07 -6.95 -4.26
CA LEU A 282 5.71 -6.71 -3.80
C LEU A 282 4.66 -6.93 -4.91
N LEU A 283 4.99 -6.67 -6.20
CA LEU A 283 4.13 -7.00 -7.33
C LEU A 283 3.94 -8.53 -7.49
N GLU A 284 5.02 -9.30 -7.33
CA GLU A 284 4.97 -10.77 -7.34
C GLU A 284 4.13 -11.32 -6.17
N ALA A 285 4.32 -10.75 -4.97
CA ALA A 285 3.52 -11.08 -3.80
C ALA A 285 2.03 -10.74 -4.00
N ARG A 286 1.73 -9.60 -4.66
CA ARG A 286 0.37 -9.22 -5.06
C ARG A 286 -0.28 -10.30 -5.90
N ASP A 287 0.39 -10.76 -6.94
CA ASP A 287 -0.17 -11.76 -7.85
C ASP A 287 -0.42 -13.10 -7.12
N SER A 288 0.46 -13.48 -6.21
CA SER A 288 0.28 -14.66 -5.37
C SER A 288 -0.93 -14.55 -4.44
N LEU A 289 -1.20 -13.37 -3.89
CA LEU A 289 -2.37 -13.14 -3.02
C LEU A 289 -3.68 -13.14 -3.82
N ILE A 290 -3.69 -12.57 -5.03
CA ILE A 290 -4.86 -12.64 -5.94
C ILE A 290 -5.16 -14.11 -6.29
N ALA A 291 -4.13 -14.89 -6.65
CA ALA A 291 -4.27 -16.32 -6.90
C ALA A 291 -4.77 -17.11 -5.68
N SER A 292 -4.58 -16.57 -4.46
CA SER A 292 -5.10 -17.15 -3.21
C SER A 292 -6.52 -16.65 -2.85
N GLY A 293 -7.17 -15.87 -3.72
CA GLY A 293 -8.56 -15.43 -3.58
C GLY A 293 -8.77 -14.08 -2.90
N LEU A 294 -7.69 -13.30 -2.62
CA LEU A 294 -7.86 -11.93 -2.15
C LEU A 294 -8.11 -10.97 -3.33
N LYS A 295 -8.91 -9.92 -3.07
CA LYS A 295 -9.13 -8.83 -4.02
C LYS A 295 -8.25 -7.64 -3.67
N VAL A 296 -7.72 -6.93 -4.68
CA VAL A 296 -7.02 -5.66 -4.46
C VAL A 296 -8.07 -4.56 -4.33
N ALA A 297 -8.20 -3.99 -3.14
CA ALA A 297 -9.09 -2.85 -2.87
C ALA A 297 -8.46 -1.51 -3.26
N SER A 298 -7.13 -1.40 -3.26
CA SER A 298 -6.38 -0.21 -3.68
C SER A 298 -4.92 -0.59 -3.95
N PRO A 299 -4.19 0.08 -4.88
CA PRO A 299 -4.65 1.17 -5.76
C PRO A 299 -5.24 0.68 -7.08
N CYS A 300 -5.02 -0.60 -7.45
CA CYS A 300 -5.40 -1.14 -8.76
C CYS A 300 -6.90 -1.01 -9.01
N LEU A 301 -7.29 -0.74 -10.25
CA LEU A 301 -8.68 -0.71 -10.68
C LEU A 301 -9.29 -2.11 -10.79
N GLN A 302 -8.45 -3.12 -11.03
CA GLN A 302 -8.85 -4.52 -11.20
C GLN A 302 -7.86 -5.44 -10.47
N SER A 303 -8.37 -6.56 -9.97
CA SER A 303 -7.57 -7.62 -9.33
C SER A 303 -7.11 -8.67 -10.34
N THR A 304 -6.59 -8.24 -11.48
CA THR A 304 -6.05 -9.17 -12.51
C THR A 304 -4.62 -9.60 -12.19
N SER A 305 -4.25 -10.80 -12.62
CA SER A 305 -2.92 -11.39 -12.53
C SER A 305 -2.57 -12.04 -13.88
N PRO A 306 -1.32 -11.91 -14.37
CA PRO A 306 -0.19 -11.19 -13.77
C PRO A 306 -0.33 -9.68 -13.82
N CYS A 307 0.41 -8.99 -12.93
CA CYS A 307 0.49 -7.53 -12.96
C CYS A 307 1.22 -7.06 -14.24
N PRO A 308 0.63 -6.16 -15.06
CA PRO A 308 1.26 -5.69 -16.30
C PRO A 308 2.62 -4.99 -16.10
N ALA A 309 2.91 -4.55 -14.88
CA ALA A 309 4.22 -3.98 -14.56
C ALA A 309 5.35 -5.03 -14.60
N LEU A 310 5.04 -6.30 -14.43
CA LEU A 310 6.04 -7.37 -14.40
C LEU A 310 6.55 -7.76 -15.80
N GLU A 311 5.84 -7.41 -16.86
CA GLU A 311 6.27 -7.64 -18.25
C GLU A 311 7.59 -6.93 -18.57
N ASN A 312 7.82 -5.74 -18.00
CA ASN A 312 9.07 -5.01 -18.15
C ASN A 312 9.92 -5.13 -16.88
N PRO A 313 11.11 -5.75 -16.93
CA PRO A 313 11.98 -5.95 -15.77
C PRO A 313 12.46 -4.64 -15.12
N ASN A 314 12.46 -3.53 -15.85
CA ASN A 314 12.86 -2.22 -15.36
C ASN A 314 11.68 -1.36 -14.88
N ALA A 315 10.45 -1.88 -14.96
CA ALA A 315 9.28 -1.15 -14.52
C ALA A 315 9.00 -1.35 -13.03
N THR A 316 8.59 -0.27 -12.39
CA THR A 316 8.03 -0.26 -11.03
C THR A 316 6.56 0.14 -11.07
N CYS A 317 5.85 -0.11 -9.98
CA CYS A 317 4.55 0.48 -9.70
C CYS A 317 4.63 1.03 -8.28
N HIS A 318 4.72 2.36 -8.15
CA HIS A 318 4.83 3.02 -6.85
C HIS A 318 4.03 4.32 -6.85
N ALA A 319 3.50 4.64 -5.69
CA ALA A 319 2.83 5.89 -5.39
C ALA A 319 3.83 6.98 -5.04
N GLN A 320 3.43 8.21 -5.26
CA GLN A 320 4.11 9.42 -4.81
C GLN A 320 3.03 10.40 -4.39
N PHE A 321 3.04 10.78 -3.11
CA PHE A 321 2.05 11.68 -2.55
C PHE A 321 2.71 12.89 -1.91
N ASP A 322 2.14 14.06 -2.15
CA ASP A 322 2.47 15.25 -1.40
C ASP A 322 2.05 15.07 0.06
N TRP A 323 2.78 15.68 0.97
CA TRP A 323 2.44 15.68 2.39
C TRP A 323 2.90 16.97 3.07
N GLU A 324 2.24 17.32 4.14
CA GLU A 324 2.69 18.40 5.01
C GLU A 324 3.85 17.87 5.87
N MET A 325 5.08 18.16 5.42
CA MET A 325 6.29 17.67 6.06
C MET A 325 6.48 18.40 7.41
N PRO A 326 6.54 17.66 8.54
CA PRO A 326 6.79 18.25 9.84
C PRO A 326 8.16 18.92 9.93
N GLN A 327 8.29 20.01 10.68
CA GLN A 327 9.52 20.81 10.75
C GLN A 327 10.74 19.98 11.17
N ILE A 328 10.59 19.09 12.15
CA ILE A 328 11.69 18.20 12.59
C ILE A 328 12.19 17.29 11.46
N VAL A 329 11.31 16.83 10.57
CA VAL A 329 11.69 16.02 9.42
C VAL A 329 12.40 16.88 8.38
N ALA A 330 11.90 18.12 8.14
CA ALA A 330 12.51 19.07 7.23
C ALA A 330 13.94 19.43 7.68
N ASP A 331 14.12 19.73 8.96
CA ASP A 331 15.42 20.06 9.55
C ASP A 331 16.41 18.88 9.41
N LEU A 332 15.97 17.67 9.75
CA LEU A 332 16.80 16.47 9.64
C LEU A 332 17.10 16.12 8.17
N ALA A 333 16.13 16.30 7.26
CA ALA A 333 16.33 16.09 5.83
C ALA A 333 17.39 17.05 5.27
N ALA A 334 17.28 18.33 5.59
CA ALA A 334 18.24 19.35 5.17
C ALA A 334 19.67 19.04 5.68
N LEU A 335 19.82 18.73 6.97
CA LEU A 335 21.11 18.36 7.57
C LEU A 335 21.68 17.05 7.02
N ALA A 336 20.82 16.11 6.62
CA ALA A 336 21.21 14.82 6.05
C ALA A 336 21.39 14.85 4.51
N GLY A 337 21.11 15.98 3.83
CA GLY A 337 21.15 16.09 2.37
C GLY A 337 20.10 15.22 1.67
N LEU A 338 18.92 15.02 2.28
CA LEU A 338 17.86 14.16 1.78
C LEU A 338 16.65 14.99 1.31
N ASN A 339 16.02 14.56 0.21
CA ASN A 339 14.75 15.14 -0.24
C ASN A 339 13.58 14.33 0.30
N ARG A 340 12.61 15.00 0.95
CA ARG A 340 11.37 14.44 1.50
C ARG A 340 10.15 15.31 1.17
N ALA A 341 10.21 16.08 0.09
CA ALA A 341 9.08 16.90 -0.36
C ALA A 341 7.81 16.05 -0.60
N ASP A 342 7.99 14.81 -0.98
CA ASP A 342 6.94 13.80 -1.15
C ASP A 342 7.25 12.50 -0.40
N VAL A 343 6.23 11.67 -0.22
CA VAL A 343 6.36 10.30 0.29
C VAL A 343 6.15 9.30 -0.85
N LYS A 344 7.11 8.38 -1.02
CA LYS A 344 7.12 7.37 -2.09
C LYS A 344 7.06 5.97 -1.51
N MET A 345 6.16 5.13 -2.02
CA MET A 345 6.05 3.72 -1.64
C MET A 345 5.35 2.89 -2.71
N THR A 346 5.64 1.61 -2.76
CA THR A 346 4.77 0.62 -3.41
C THR A 346 3.85 0.06 -2.35
N TYR A 347 2.54 0.07 -2.58
CA TYR A 347 1.59 -0.47 -1.61
C TYR A 347 0.41 -1.15 -2.29
N PHE A 348 -0.20 -2.06 -1.54
CA PHE A 348 -1.49 -2.67 -1.87
C PHE A 348 -2.34 -2.82 -0.60
N VAL A 349 -3.63 -2.55 -0.73
CA VAL A 349 -4.65 -2.91 0.24
C VAL A 349 -5.43 -4.07 -0.36
N PHE A 350 -5.40 -5.21 0.28
CA PHE A 350 -6.18 -6.40 -0.10
C PHE A 350 -7.39 -6.55 0.79
N GLU A 351 -8.45 -7.12 0.24
CA GLU A 351 -9.66 -7.49 0.94
C GLU A 351 -9.87 -9.01 0.89
N LYS A 352 -10.22 -9.60 2.00
CA LYS A 352 -10.72 -10.97 2.06
C LYS A 352 -12.22 -10.97 1.81
N ALA A 353 -12.68 -11.78 0.85
CA ALA A 353 -14.10 -11.93 0.58
C ALA A 353 -14.89 -12.40 1.82
N VAL A 354 -16.13 -11.95 1.94
CA VAL A 354 -17.04 -12.45 2.96
C VAL A 354 -17.51 -13.85 2.56
N ALA A 355 -17.41 -14.81 3.47
CA ALA A 355 -17.90 -16.15 3.22
C ALA A 355 -19.40 -16.13 2.88
N GLY A 356 -19.79 -16.69 1.73
CA GLY A 356 -21.18 -16.71 1.23
C GLY A 356 -21.53 -15.63 0.22
N SER A 357 -20.63 -14.69 -0.13
CA SER A 357 -20.86 -13.67 -1.18
C SER A 357 -20.50 -14.13 -2.60
N PHE A 358 -20.22 -15.40 -2.83
CA PHE A 358 -20.06 -15.97 -4.18
C PHE A 358 -21.44 -16.03 -4.84
N GLY A 359 -21.87 -14.95 -5.52
CA GLY A 359 -23.12 -14.97 -6.25
C GLY A 359 -23.74 -13.64 -6.63
N GLN A 360 -23.01 -12.53 -6.67
CA GLN A 360 -23.44 -11.32 -7.40
C GLN A 360 -22.20 -10.56 -7.91
N GLU A 361 -21.59 -11.09 -8.96
CA GLU A 361 -20.80 -10.23 -9.85
C GLU A 361 -21.80 -9.32 -10.55
N GLY A 362 -21.78 -8.04 -10.19
CA GLY A 362 -22.45 -6.99 -10.96
C GLY A 362 -21.90 -7.00 -12.37
N ASP A 363 -22.74 -7.39 -13.29
CA ASP A 363 -22.54 -7.40 -14.74
C ASP A 363 -22.29 -5.96 -15.23
N PHE A 364 -21.04 -5.54 -15.31
CA PHE A 364 -20.66 -4.39 -16.09
C PHE A 364 -20.05 -4.88 -17.41
N GLY A 365 -20.96 -5.05 -18.40
CA GLY A 365 -20.59 -5.08 -19.82
C GLY A 365 -20.31 -6.47 -20.40
N LYS A 366 -21.28 -7.36 -20.39
CA LYS A 366 -21.38 -8.40 -21.42
C LYS A 366 -22.19 -7.84 -22.59
N GLY A 367 -21.48 -7.31 -23.58
CA GLY A 367 -22.00 -7.26 -24.94
C GLY A 367 -22.09 -8.68 -25.46
N GLU A 368 -23.29 -9.12 -25.73
CA GLU A 368 -23.60 -10.42 -26.32
C GLU A 368 -22.88 -10.59 -27.67
N ASN A 369 -22.09 -11.63 -27.80
CA ASN A 369 -21.80 -12.29 -29.08
C ASN A 369 -21.92 -13.79 -28.82
N SER A 370 -23.14 -14.28 -28.96
CA SER A 370 -23.44 -15.68 -29.11
C SER A 370 -23.07 -16.11 -30.52
N LEU A 371 -21.97 -16.85 -30.68
CA LEU A 371 -21.76 -17.69 -31.87
C LEU A 371 -22.00 -19.14 -31.47
N GLN A 372 -23.14 -19.64 -31.89
CA GLN A 372 -23.48 -21.07 -31.86
C GLN A 372 -22.58 -21.86 -32.79
N ASP A 373 -21.93 -22.87 -32.24
CA ASP A 373 -21.34 -23.96 -33.01
C ASP A 373 -22.44 -24.76 -33.72
N GLN A 374 -22.46 -24.74 -35.04
CA GLN A 374 -23.05 -25.79 -35.86
C GLN A 374 -22.02 -26.38 -36.80
N LYS A 375 -21.75 -27.67 -36.60
CA LYS A 375 -21.04 -28.55 -37.52
C LYS A 375 -21.93 -28.87 -38.70
N GLY A 376 -21.36 -28.92 -39.91
CA GLY A 376 -21.80 -29.82 -40.95
C GLY A 376 -21.85 -29.28 -42.39
N GLY A 377 -21.00 -29.83 -43.26
CA GLY A 377 -21.30 -30.09 -44.66
C GLY A 377 -20.93 -29.01 -45.67
N GLY A 378 -19.86 -29.22 -46.46
CA GLY A 378 -19.71 -28.55 -47.76
C GLY A 378 -20.71 -29.12 -48.78
N PRO A 379 -20.82 -28.56 -49.98
CA PRO A 379 -19.78 -28.54 -51.00
C PRO A 379 -19.72 -27.24 -51.87
N ASP A 380 -18.57 -26.99 -52.36
CA ASP A 380 -18.09 -26.58 -53.72
C ASP A 380 -19.01 -25.81 -54.69
N PHE A 381 -18.35 -24.96 -55.48
CA PHE A 381 -18.65 -24.26 -56.72
C PHE A 381 -18.90 -22.76 -56.69
N GLY A 382 -18.04 -22.07 -57.48
CA GLY A 382 -18.43 -20.96 -58.31
C GLY A 382 -17.59 -19.70 -58.18
N LEU A 383 -16.54 -19.60 -58.98
CA LEU A 383 -15.90 -18.34 -59.37
C LEU A 383 -16.91 -17.47 -60.13
N ASP A 384 -17.04 -16.21 -59.70
CA ASP A 384 -17.47 -15.16 -60.63
C ASP A 384 -16.64 -13.89 -60.39
N GLU A 385 -15.78 -13.62 -61.34
CA GLU A 385 -15.10 -12.34 -61.54
C GLU A 385 -16.11 -11.36 -62.10
N ASN A 386 -16.19 -10.18 -61.46
CA ASN A 386 -16.46 -8.82 -61.99
C ASN A 386 -17.19 -8.01 -60.95
N LEU A 387 -16.47 -7.06 -60.40
CA LEU A 387 -16.87 -5.66 -60.32
C LEU A 387 -15.74 -4.82 -59.70
N VAL A 388 -14.92 -4.30 -60.59
CA VAL A 388 -14.08 -3.13 -60.33
C VAL A 388 -15.01 -1.90 -60.38
N GLN A 389 -15.01 -1.16 -59.32
CA GLN A 389 -15.20 0.29 -59.17
C GLN A 389 -15.92 0.60 -57.85
N ASP A 390 -15.12 1.08 -56.88
CA ASP A 390 -15.28 2.37 -56.22
C ASP A 390 -14.20 2.51 -55.17
N LYS A 391 -13.06 2.99 -55.63
CA LYS A 391 -12.07 3.61 -54.76
C LYS A 391 -12.45 5.08 -54.71
N GLU A 392 -13.14 5.50 -53.63
CA GLU A 392 -13.01 6.83 -53.01
C GLU A 392 -13.95 6.90 -51.80
N ALA A 393 -13.44 7.43 -50.68
CA ALA A 393 -14.15 7.71 -49.42
C ALA A 393 -14.21 6.55 -48.37
N ALA A 394 -13.07 6.00 -47.98
CA ALA A 394 -12.93 5.48 -46.63
C ALA A 394 -11.94 6.37 -45.86
N ALA A 395 -12.39 7.57 -45.49
CA ALA A 395 -11.76 8.32 -44.42
C ALA A 395 -11.82 7.46 -43.17
N SER A 396 -10.65 6.95 -42.75
CA SER A 396 -10.39 6.18 -41.57
C SER A 396 -11.06 6.76 -40.33
N THR A 397 -12.25 6.31 -40.00
CA THR A 397 -12.79 6.38 -38.63
C THR A 397 -12.09 5.32 -37.80
N ALA A 398 -10.92 5.70 -37.25
CA ALA A 398 -10.31 4.93 -36.20
C ALA A 398 -11.36 4.75 -35.07
N PRO A 399 -11.55 3.55 -34.53
CA PRO A 399 -12.54 3.31 -33.49
C PRO A 399 -12.26 4.23 -32.33
N SER A 400 -13.22 5.10 -32.00
CA SER A 400 -13.22 5.91 -30.79
C SER A 400 -13.29 4.92 -29.62
N LEU A 401 -12.18 4.78 -28.87
CA LEU A 401 -12.17 3.95 -27.67
C LEU A 401 -13.13 4.57 -26.64
N ALA A 402 -14.22 3.86 -26.40
CA ALA A 402 -15.19 4.25 -25.39
C ALA A 402 -14.56 4.14 -24.00
N ASN A 403 -14.59 5.20 -23.24
CA ASN A 403 -14.34 5.30 -21.78
C ASN A 403 -13.35 4.30 -21.17
N ILE A 404 -12.07 4.66 -21.09
CA ILE A 404 -11.04 3.86 -20.44
C ILE A 404 -10.80 4.41 -19.02
N CYS A 405 -10.99 3.57 -18.00
CA CYS A 405 -10.55 3.90 -16.64
C CYS A 405 -9.10 3.44 -16.45
N ALA A 406 -8.25 4.29 -15.91
CA ALA A 406 -6.83 4.01 -15.75
C ALA A 406 -6.24 4.65 -14.49
N LEU A 407 -5.19 4.01 -13.99
CA LEU A 407 -4.32 4.51 -12.93
C LEU A 407 -3.08 5.14 -13.58
N VAL A 408 -2.70 6.35 -13.20
CA VAL A 408 -1.46 7.00 -13.63
C VAL A 408 -0.28 6.32 -12.92
N VAL A 409 0.68 5.77 -13.68
CA VAL A 409 1.80 4.99 -13.10
C VAL A 409 3.17 5.53 -13.45
N SER A 410 3.26 6.72 -14.03
CA SER A 410 4.52 7.43 -14.28
C SER A 410 4.44 8.91 -13.92
N GLU A 411 5.59 9.55 -13.80
CA GLU A 411 5.74 11.00 -13.92
C GLU A 411 5.50 11.45 -15.35
N PRO A 412 5.24 12.77 -15.59
CA PRO A 412 5.20 13.33 -16.93
C PRO A 412 6.57 13.19 -17.63
N MET A 413 6.55 12.77 -18.88
CA MET A 413 7.75 12.60 -19.70
C MET A 413 7.60 13.43 -20.97
N LEU A 414 8.46 14.46 -21.14
CA LEU A 414 8.51 15.23 -22.39
C LEU A 414 9.35 14.45 -23.42
N ASN A 415 8.77 14.14 -24.58
CA ASN A 415 9.49 13.47 -25.66
C ASN A 415 10.10 14.49 -26.65
N LYS A 416 10.94 13.99 -27.56
CA LYS A 416 11.63 14.83 -28.58
C LYS A 416 10.66 15.51 -29.55
N ALA A 417 9.43 15.01 -29.70
CA ALA A 417 8.39 15.60 -30.53
C ALA A 417 7.55 16.67 -29.80
N GLY A 418 8.01 17.16 -28.64
CA GLY A 418 7.32 18.19 -27.88
C GLY A 418 5.98 17.76 -27.30
N ARG A 419 5.83 16.48 -26.97
CA ARG A 419 4.64 15.96 -26.31
C ARG A 419 4.94 15.50 -24.89
N VAL A 420 4.10 15.87 -23.95
CA VAL A 420 4.06 15.33 -22.60
C VAL A 420 3.30 14.01 -22.62
N ARG A 421 3.85 12.98 -22.01
CA ARG A 421 3.34 11.62 -22.00
C ARG A 421 3.31 11.06 -20.58
N TYR A 422 2.23 10.37 -20.24
CA TYR A 422 2.12 9.55 -19.04
C TYR A 422 1.97 8.07 -19.42
N VAL A 423 2.48 7.18 -18.59
CA VAL A 423 2.15 5.76 -18.61
C VAL A 423 0.97 5.53 -17.68
N LEU A 424 -0.02 4.83 -18.19
CA LEU A 424 -1.27 4.47 -17.52
C LEU A 424 -1.38 2.97 -17.40
N CYS A 425 -2.23 2.51 -16.47
CA CYS A 425 -2.54 1.09 -16.25
C CYS A 425 -4.05 0.93 -16.00
N ASP A 426 -4.73 0.10 -16.78
CA ASP A 426 -6.15 -0.23 -16.57
C ASP A 426 -6.34 -1.49 -15.69
N GLY A 427 -5.23 -2.11 -15.27
CA GLY A 427 -5.19 -3.36 -14.52
C GLY A 427 -4.88 -4.57 -15.41
N LYS A 428 -5.15 -4.52 -16.72
CA LYS A 428 -4.85 -5.58 -17.69
C LYS A 428 -3.59 -5.28 -18.51
N ALA A 429 -3.39 -4.00 -18.85
CA ALA A 429 -2.27 -3.56 -19.68
C ALA A 429 -1.73 -2.21 -19.20
N ARG A 430 -0.51 -1.90 -19.61
CA ARG A 430 0.08 -0.57 -19.55
C ARG A 430 0.05 0.06 -20.92
N PHE A 431 -0.39 1.31 -20.98
CA PHE A 431 -0.48 2.09 -22.19
C PHE A 431 -0.09 3.55 -21.95
N THR A 432 -0.06 4.38 -22.98
CA THR A 432 0.34 5.78 -22.83
C THR A 432 -0.76 6.73 -23.25
N LEU A 433 -0.86 7.87 -22.56
CA LEU A 433 -1.64 9.04 -22.97
C LEU A 433 -0.68 10.22 -23.15
N SER A 434 -0.78 10.92 -24.29
CA SER A 434 0.11 12.04 -24.59
C SER A 434 -0.64 13.24 -25.16
N ALA A 435 -0.26 14.45 -24.72
CA ALA A 435 -0.73 15.72 -25.28
C ALA A 435 0.44 16.52 -25.86
N LYS A 436 0.20 17.40 -26.82
CA LYS A 436 1.19 18.40 -27.26
C LYS A 436 1.49 19.31 -26.06
N ASN A 437 2.75 19.63 -25.82
CA ASN A 437 3.10 20.52 -24.71
C ASN A 437 2.42 21.89 -24.90
N GLY A 438 1.71 22.37 -23.88
CA GLY A 438 0.93 23.60 -23.94
C GLY A 438 -0.42 23.48 -24.66
N ASP A 439 -0.94 22.28 -24.92
CA ASP A 439 -2.27 22.08 -25.48
C ASP A 439 -3.36 22.67 -24.56
N PRO A 440 -4.18 23.65 -25.02
CA PRO A 440 -5.15 24.34 -24.17
C PRO A 440 -6.24 23.42 -23.62
N ASN A 441 -6.72 22.45 -24.41
CA ASN A 441 -7.74 21.51 -23.98
C ASN A 441 -7.21 20.54 -22.93
N ALA A 442 -5.98 20.05 -23.12
CA ALA A 442 -5.30 19.21 -22.13
C ALA A 442 -5.06 19.98 -20.82
N ALA A 443 -4.64 21.25 -20.89
CA ALA A 443 -4.46 22.10 -19.72
C ALA A 443 -5.77 22.33 -18.96
N ALA A 444 -6.84 22.69 -19.69
CA ALA A 444 -8.16 22.94 -19.08
C ALA A 444 -8.74 21.72 -18.35
N GLN A 445 -8.31 20.51 -18.69
CA GLN A 445 -8.77 19.26 -18.08
C GLN A 445 -7.77 18.69 -17.06
N GLY A 446 -6.72 19.45 -16.68
CA GLY A 446 -5.76 19.03 -15.66
C GLY A 446 -4.79 17.91 -16.11
N PHE A 447 -4.62 17.70 -17.43
CA PHE A 447 -3.72 16.65 -17.94
C PHE A 447 -2.27 16.84 -17.46
N TYR A 448 -1.78 18.08 -17.37
CA TYR A 448 -0.40 18.37 -16.95
C TYR A 448 -0.21 18.28 -15.43
N ASP A 449 -1.30 18.25 -14.66
CA ASP A 449 -1.31 18.15 -13.19
C ASP A 449 -1.47 16.72 -12.69
N LEU A 450 -1.57 15.73 -13.59
CA LEU A 450 -1.69 14.32 -13.27
C LEU A 450 -0.50 13.86 -12.42
N LYS A 451 -0.81 13.19 -11.31
CA LYS A 451 0.16 12.62 -10.38
C LYS A 451 0.07 11.11 -10.37
N ARG A 452 1.16 10.48 -9.97
CA ARG A 452 1.15 9.02 -9.77
C ARG A 452 0.02 8.60 -8.83
N TYR A 453 -0.69 7.56 -9.25
CA TYR A 453 -1.83 6.95 -8.58
C TYR A 453 -3.12 7.79 -8.62
N ASP A 454 -3.17 8.83 -9.44
CA ASP A 454 -4.47 9.37 -9.82
C ASP A 454 -5.22 8.35 -10.66
N LYS A 455 -6.49 8.17 -10.31
CA LYS A 455 -7.44 7.36 -11.07
C LYS A 455 -8.19 8.28 -12.03
N ILE A 456 -8.17 7.95 -13.29
CA ILE A 456 -8.78 8.78 -14.34
C ILE A 456 -9.66 7.96 -15.27
N LYS A 457 -10.66 8.61 -15.84
CA LYS A 457 -11.45 8.10 -16.95
C LYS A 457 -11.17 8.94 -18.17
N ILE A 458 -10.88 8.29 -19.28
CA ILE A 458 -10.53 8.91 -20.55
C ILE A 458 -11.60 8.56 -21.56
N ALA A 459 -12.16 9.55 -22.24
CA ALA A 459 -13.10 9.36 -23.33
C ALA A 459 -12.64 10.14 -24.57
N GLY A 460 -12.94 9.63 -25.75
CA GLY A 460 -12.72 10.32 -27.03
C GLY A 460 -11.25 10.53 -27.42
N ALA A 461 -10.29 9.86 -26.75
CA ALA A 461 -8.88 9.97 -27.08
C ALA A 461 -8.55 9.26 -28.41
N GLN A 462 -7.67 9.86 -29.22
CA GLN A 462 -7.24 9.31 -30.50
C GLN A 462 -6.25 8.15 -30.27
N VAL A 463 -6.49 7.00 -30.91
CA VAL A 463 -5.49 5.91 -30.98
C VAL A 463 -4.35 6.31 -31.91
N ARG A 464 -3.12 6.22 -31.43
CA ARG A 464 -1.90 6.59 -32.18
C ARG A 464 -0.97 5.42 -32.47
N SER A 465 -1.15 4.29 -31.76
CA SER A 465 -0.40 3.05 -31.99
C SER A 465 -0.91 2.35 -33.24
N GLN A 466 0.01 1.66 -33.93
CA GLN A 466 -0.34 0.75 -35.02
C GLN A 466 -0.83 -0.59 -34.46
N LYS A 467 -1.48 -1.40 -35.33
CA LYS A 467 -1.93 -2.75 -34.96
C LYS A 467 -0.72 -3.60 -34.53
N GLY A 468 -0.79 -4.18 -33.33
CA GLY A 468 0.28 -5.00 -32.76
C GLY A 468 1.27 -4.23 -31.87
N GLU A 469 1.20 -2.90 -31.81
CA GLU A 469 1.99 -2.11 -30.88
C GLU A 469 1.24 -1.89 -29.55
N PRO A 470 1.95 -1.59 -28.44
CA PRO A 470 1.32 -1.19 -27.20
C PRO A 470 0.43 0.04 -27.40
N LEU A 471 -0.77 0.02 -26.80
CA LEU A 471 -1.74 1.11 -26.95
C LEU A 471 -1.11 2.45 -26.60
N SER A 472 -1.24 3.40 -27.52
CA SER A 472 -0.82 4.79 -27.35
C SER A 472 -1.98 5.71 -27.71
N LEU A 473 -2.38 6.56 -26.77
CA LEU A 473 -3.47 7.50 -26.91
C LEU A 473 -2.94 8.93 -27.09
N GLY A 474 -3.59 9.71 -27.93
CA GLY A 474 -3.35 11.13 -28.13
C GLY A 474 -4.49 11.95 -27.58
N PHE A 475 -4.15 13.01 -26.86
CA PHE A 475 -5.10 14.04 -26.45
C PHE A 475 -5.42 14.94 -27.64
N ASP A 476 -6.69 15.21 -27.88
CA ASP A 476 -7.21 16.13 -28.90
C ASP A 476 -8.44 16.91 -28.38
N GLU A 477 -9.13 17.65 -29.25
CA GLU A 477 -10.28 18.47 -28.89
C GLU A 477 -11.48 17.64 -28.37
N LYS A 478 -11.60 16.38 -28.80
CA LYS A 478 -12.68 15.47 -28.42
C LYS A 478 -12.38 14.74 -27.10
N THR A 479 -11.11 14.73 -26.68
CA THR A 479 -10.69 14.01 -25.47
C THR A 479 -11.30 14.65 -24.22
N ARG A 480 -11.83 13.82 -23.35
CA ARG A 480 -12.33 14.20 -22.03
C ARG A 480 -11.59 13.39 -20.97
N LEU A 481 -11.16 14.09 -19.92
CA LEU A 481 -10.48 13.54 -18.77
C LEU A 481 -11.30 13.82 -17.51
N GLU A 482 -11.64 12.77 -16.77
CA GLU A 482 -12.36 12.84 -15.50
C GLU A 482 -11.50 12.20 -14.42
N PHE A 483 -11.30 12.92 -13.28
CA PHE A 483 -10.64 12.36 -12.12
C PHE A 483 -11.65 11.52 -11.33
N LEU A 484 -11.29 10.26 -11.07
CA LEU A 484 -12.08 9.35 -10.25
C LEU A 484 -11.63 9.45 -8.79
N LEU A 485 -12.58 9.49 -7.87
CA LEU A 485 -12.33 9.58 -6.41
C LEU A 485 -11.73 8.28 -5.83
#